data_43b9f7b4c4bf674d20e149cdb9e401c1
#
_entry.id   43b9f7b4c4bf674d20e149cdb9e401c1
#
_cell.length_a   1.000
_cell.length_b   1.000
_cell.length_c   1.000
_cell.angle_alpha   90.00
_cell.angle_beta   90.00
_cell.angle_gamma   90.00
#
_symmetry.space_group_name_H-M   'P 1'
#
loop_
_entity.id
_entity.type
_entity.pdbx_description
1 polymer ?
#
loop_
_entity_poly.entity_id
_entity_poly.type
_entity_poly.pdbx_seq_one_letter_code
_entity_poly.pdbx_strand_id
1 'polypeptide(L)'
;ESLGAKFIDVAFETAEEKEAAEGVGGYARPMPQSWLDRQKVEVAKRVAAADIVITTALIPGRAAPVLVTEDMVKAMKPGSVIVDLAAPAGGNCPLTEAGQTVVKHGVTLVGETNLPALVAADASALYARNVLDFLKLVFNKDGQFHVDLEDDIVKACLMCRDGQLLRA
;
A
#
# COMPACT_ATOMS: atom_id res chain seq x y z
N GLU A 1 0.78 10.33 -13.76
CA GLU A 1 0.62 11.46 -14.71
C GLU A 1 0.05 11.01 -16.05
N SER A 2 0.50 9.90 -16.62
CA SER A 2 0.02 9.38 -17.92
C SER A 2 -1.50 9.16 -18.01
N LEU A 3 -2.17 8.96 -16.88
CA LEU A 3 -3.62 8.82 -16.77
C LEU A 3 -4.33 10.10 -16.29
N GLY A 4 -3.63 11.25 -16.30
CA GLY A 4 -4.18 12.53 -15.88
C GLY A 4 -4.17 12.79 -14.37
N ALA A 5 -3.58 11.89 -13.57
CA ALA A 5 -3.43 12.10 -12.14
C ALA A 5 -2.44 13.24 -11.83
N LYS A 6 -2.73 14.00 -10.79
CA LYS A 6 -1.83 15.03 -10.26
C LYS A 6 -1.07 14.45 -9.07
N PHE A 7 0.24 14.49 -9.12
CA PHE A 7 1.09 14.14 -8.00
C PHE A 7 1.13 15.27 -6.97
N ILE A 8 1.16 14.92 -5.68
CA ILE A 8 1.39 15.90 -4.61
C ILE A 8 2.91 15.98 -4.44
N ASP A 9 3.50 17.02 -5.01
CA ASP A 9 4.93 17.27 -4.88
C ASP A 9 5.20 18.09 -3.62
N VAL A 10 6.16 17.62 -2.80
CA VAL A 10 6.66 18.33 -1.61
C VAL A 10 8.13 18.65 -1.87
N ALA A 11 8.44 19.92 -2.02
CA ALA A 11 9.79 20.36 -2.35
C ALA A 11 10.82 19.91 -1.29
N PHE A 12 12.01 19.51 -1.75
CA PHE A 12 13.16 19.29 -0.87
C PHE A 12 13.83 20.63 -0.57
N GLU A 13 13.97 20.95 0.71
CA GLU A 13 14.57 22.21 1.17
C GLU A 13 16.02 22.01 1.61
N THR A 14 16.42 20.79 1.97
CA THR A 14 17.77 20.48 2.45
C THR A 14 18.46 19.40 1.60
N ALA A 15 19.80 19.36 1.66
CA ALA A 15 20.58 18.31 1.00
C ALA A 15 20.26 16.92 1.59
N GLU A 16 20.02 16.83 2.90
CA GLU A 16 19.63 15.61 3.60
C GLU A 16 18.31 15.04 3.07
N GLU A 17 17.33 15.90 2.82
CA GLU A 17 16.04 15.49 2.24
C GLU A 17 16.20 14.92 0.83
N LYS A 18 17.05 15.52 0.00
CA LYS A 18 17.34 15.02 -1.34
C LYS A 18 18.03 13.67 -1.29
N GLU A 19 19.04 13.53 -0.42
CA GLU A 19 19.76 12.27 -0.24
C GLU A 19 18.86 11.15 0.31
N ALA A 20 17.95 11.47 1.23
CA ALA A 20 16.97 10.51 1.74
C ALA A 20 16.00 10.03 0.65
N ALA A 21 15.60 10.92 -0.26
CA ALA A 21 14.70 10.61 -1.37
C ALA A 21 15.33 9.72 -2.46
N GLU A 22 16.66 9.80 -2.66
CA GLU A 22 17.37 8.96 -3.64
C GLU A 22 17.39 7.47 -3.26
N GLY A 23 17.13 7.15 -1.97
CA GLY A 23 17.01 5.78 -1.48
C GLY A 23 18.26 4.90 -1.69
N VAL A 24 18.23 3.69 -1.19
CA VAL A 24 19.25 2.67 -1.49
C VAL A 24 18.54 1.33 -1.73
N GLY A 25 18.83 0.68 -2.86
CA GLY A 25 18.33 -0.65 -3.14
C GLY A 25 16.82 -0.76 -3.36
N GLY A 26 16.15 0.30 -3.84
CA GLY A 26 14.71 0.30 -4.14
C GLY A 26 13.80 0.56 -2.93
N TYR A 27 14.37 0.74 -1.73
CA TYR A 27 13.62 1.14 -0.54
C TYR A 27 13.87 2.60 -0.19
N ALA A 28 12.78 3.36 0.05
CA ALA A 28 12.90 4.73 0.53
C ALA A 28 13.53 4.76 1.94
N ARG A 29 14.51 5.64 2.15
CA ARG A 29 14.99 5.95 3.50
C ARG A 29 13.91 6.71 4.28
N PRO A 30 13.90 6.64 5.61
CA PRO A 30 13.03 7.51 6.40
C PRO A 30 13.35 8.98 6.07
N MET A 31 12.32 9.72 5.67
CA MET A 31 12.47 11.14 5.40
C MET A 31 12.65 11.93 6.71
N PRO A 32 13.41 13.04 6.71
CA PRO A 32 13.51 13.94 7.85
C PRO A 32 12.14 14.44 8.32
N GLN A 33 12.00 14.67 9.64
CA GLN A 33 10.73 15.08 10.24
C GLN A 33 10.19 16.38 9.63
N SER A 34 11.06 17.33 9.31
CA SER A 34 10.69 18.60 8.65
C SER A 34 9.96 18.38 7.33
N TRP A 35 10.44 17.46 6.51
CA TRP A 35 9.79 17.11 5.24
C TRP A 35 8.45 16.41 5.47
N LEU A 36 8.40 15.47 6.42
CA LEU A 36 7.17 14.76 6.77
C LEU A 36 6.08 15.71 7.29
N ASP A 37 6.46 16.74 8.04
CA ASP A 37 5.51 17.74 8.54
C ASP A 37 4.94 18.60 7.41
N ARG A 38 5.78 19.01 6.44
CA ARG A 38 5.29 19.68 5.23
C ARG A 38 4.40 18.78 4.39
N GLN A 39 4.78 17.52 4.23
CA GLN A 39 3.96 16.53 3.52
C GLN A 39 2.58 16.39 4.16
N LYS A 40 2.51 16.27 5.50
CA LYS A 40 1.23 16.18 6.23
C LYS A 40 0.32 17.38 5.94
N VAL A 41 0.87 18.58 5.89
CA VAL A 41 0.11 19.80 5.59
C VAL A 41 -0.47 19.75 4.18
N GLU A 42 0.33 19.37 3.18
CA GLU A 42 -0.15 19.26 1.80
C GLU A 42 -1.17 18.13 1.62
N VAL A 43 -0.95 16.98 2.25
CA VAL A 43 -1.92 15.88 2.26
C VAL A 43 -3.24 16.32 2.90
N ALA A 44 -3.19 17.01 4.04
CA ALA A 44 -4.39 17.49 4.72
C ALA A 44 -5.24 18.42 3.84
N LYS A 45 -4.59 19.34 3.11
CA LYS A 45 -5.30 20.21 2.15
C LYS A 45 -6.01 19.41 1.04
N ARG A 46 -5.36 18.36 0.53
CA ARG A 46 -5.92 17.53 -0.54
C ARG A 46 -7.05 16.65 -0.02
N VAL A 47 -6.89 16.05 1.16
CA VAL A 47 -7.93 15.26 1.82
C VAL A 47 -9.19 16.12 2.07
N ALA A 48 -9.04 17.34 2.61
CA ALA A 48 -10.17 18.23 2.86
C ALA A 48 -10.94 18.63 1.59
N ALA A 49 -10.27 18.67 0.44
CA ALA A 49 -10.87 19.01 -0.86
C ALA A 49 -11.44 17.80 -1.61
N ALA A 50 -11.06 16.58 -1.24
CA ALA A 50 -11.44 15.35 -1.92
C ALA A 50 -12.87 14.93 -1.58
N ASP A 51 -13.57 14.35 -2.54
CA ASP A 51 -14.86 13.68 -2.34
C ASP A 51 -14.66 12.18 -2.04
N ILE A 52 -13.58 11.59 -2.55
CA ILE A 52 -13.20 10.19 -2.30
C ILE A 52 -11.71 10.13 -1.98
N VAL A 53 -11.37 9.45 -0.89
CA VAL A 53 -9.98 9.15 -0.49
C VAL A 53 -9.82 7.63 -0.44
N ILE A 54 -8.77 7.11 -1.07
CA ILE A 54 -8.42 5.69 -1.02
C ILE A 54 -7.03 5.56 -0.40
N THR A 55 -6.91 4.80 0.68
CA THR A 55 -5.64 4.56 1.37
C THR A 55 -5.21 3.11 1.21
N THR A 56 -3.91 2.91 0.90
CA THR A 56 -3.37 1.60 0.54
C THR A 56 -2.05 1.28 1.24
N ALA A 57 -1.61 2.09 2.21
CA ALA A 57 -0.30 1.89 2.83
C ALA A 57 -0.31 0.71 3.80
N LEU A 58 0.39 -0.35 3.43
CA LEU A 58 0.58 -1.55 4.22
C LEU A 58 2.06 -1.78 4.46
N ILE A 59 2.41 -2.17 5.69
CA ILE A 59 3.75 -2.62 6.06
C ILE A 59 3.62 -4.10 6.45
N PRO A 60 4.24 -5.04 5.72
CA PRO A 60 4.14 -6.45 6.04
C PRO A 60 4.54 -6.75 7.48
N GLY A 61 3.68 -7.47 8.23
CA GLY A 61 3.93 -7.88 9.61
C GLY A 61 3.87 -6.77 10.66
N ARG A 62 3.41 -5.56 10.30
CA ARG A 62 3.26 -4.42 11.24
C ARG A 62 1.90 -3.74 11.07
N ALA A 63 1.52 -2.95 12.08
CA ALA A 63 0.35 -2.09 11.98
C ALA A 63 0.53 -1.07 10.83
N ALA A 64 -0.57 -0.79 10.13
CA ALA A 64 -0.59 0.20 9.07
C ALA A 64 -0.24 1.61 9.60
N PRO A 65 0.49 2.42 8.83
CA PRO A 65 0.79 3.79 9.25
C PRO A 65 -0.46 4.66 9.18
N VAL A 66 -0.59 5.61 10.10
CA VAL A 66 -1.66 6.62 10.06
C VAL A 66 -1.33 7.65 8.99
N LEU A 67 -2.17 7.73 7.96
CA LEU A 67 -2.07 8.69 6.85
C LEU A 67 -3.15 9.78 6.91
N VAL A 68 -4.36 9.41 7.32
CA VAL A 68 -5.51 10.31 7.43
C VAL A 68 -5.88 10.42 8.90
N THR A 69 -5.65 11.59 9.50
CA THR A 69 -5.98 11.82 10.90
C THR A 69 -7.47 12.13 11.10
N GLU A 70 -7.97 12.04 12.32
CA GLU A 70 -9.35 12.43 12.63
C GLU A 70 -9.64 13.89 12.25
N ASP A 71 -8.67 14.80 12.45
CA ASP A 71 -8.86 16.22 12.10
C ASP A 71 -8.95 16.43 10.58
N MET A 72 -8.24 15.62 9.80
CA MET A 72 -8.41 15.61 8.34
C MET A 72 -9.81 15.13 7.95
N VAL A 73 -10.34 14.10 8.61
CA VAL A 73 -11.72 13.61 8.37
C VAL A 73 -12.76 14.68 8.71
N LYS A 74 -12.59 15.39 9.84
CA LYS A 74 -13.47 16.51 10.22
C LYS A 74 -13.46 17.66 9.21
N ALA A 75 -12.34 17.84 8.49
CA ALA A 75 -12.21 18.88 7.47
C ALA A 75 -12.79 18.49 6.10
N MET A 76 -13.13 17.22 5.88
CA MET A 76 -13.78 16.75 4.64
C MET A 76 -15.21 17.22 4.54
N LYS A 77 -15.71 17.27 3.32
CA LYS A 77 -17.13 17.61 3.06
C LYS A 77 -18.05 16.48 3.58
N PRO A 78 -19.18 16.80 4.21
CA PRO A 78 -20.20 15.80 4.52
C PRO A 78 -20.63 15.03 3.25
N GLY A 79 -20.74 13.70 3.36
CA GLY A 79 -21.01 12.81 2.24
C GLY A 79 -19.79 12.30 1.49
N SER A 80 -18.58 12.78 1.82
CA SER A 80 -17.34 12.22 1.31
C SER A 80 -17.11 10.79 1.80
N VAL A 81 -16.25 10.04 1.10
CA VAL A 81 -15.98 8.63 1.37
C VAL A 81 -14.48 8.40 1.54
N ILE A 82 -14.10 7.62 2.54
CA ILE A 82 -12.75 7.08 2.70
C ILE A 82 -12.83 5.56 2.54
N VAL A 83 -12.06 4.99 1.60
CA VAL A 83 -11.90 3.53 1.46
C VAL A 83 -10.50 3.18 1.97
N ASP A 84 -10.47 2.50 3.11
CA ASP A 84 -9.23 2.14 3.79
C ASP A 84 -8.86 0.68 3.52
N LEU A 85 -7.99 0.45 2.52
CA LEU A 85 -7.55 -0.90 2.16
C LEU A 85 -6.61 -1.51 3.21
N ALA A 86 -6.10 -0.70 4.13
CA ALA A 86 -5.27 -1.16 5.23
C ALA A 86 -6.07 -1.57 6.48
N ALA A 87 -7.40 -1.56 6.44
CA ALA A 87 -8.27 -1.93 7.55
C ALA A 87 -7.89 -3.26 8.24
N PRO A 88 -7.50 -4.35 7.51
CA PRO A 88 -7.05 -5.59 8.16
C PRO A 88 -5.80 -5.45 9.02
N ALA A 89 -4.98 -4.42 8.77
CA ALA A 89 -3.74 -4.13 9.52
C ALA A 89 -3.88 -2.93 10.47
N GLY A 90 -5.10 -2.59 10.89
CA GLY A 90 -5.41 -1.49 11.80
C GLY A 90 -5.83 -0.20 11.12
N GLY A 91 -5.76 -0.12 9.78
CA GLY A 91 -6.19 1.03 8.98
C GLY A 91 -5.19 2.17 8.89
N ASN A 92 -5.30 2.94 7.81
CA ASN A 92 -4.55 4.19 7.63
C ASN A 92 -5.29 5.40 8.23
N CYS A 93 -6.51 5.22 8.71
CA CYS A 93 -7.31 6.20 9.42
C CYS A 93 -7.74 5.63 10.78
N PRO A 94 -7.47 6.30 11.91
CA PRO A 94 -7.85 5.81 13.24
C PRO A 94 -9.36 5.65 13.45
N LEU A 95 -10.17 6.27 12.61
CA LEU A 95 -11.63 6.16 12.65
C LEU A 95 -12.17 4.97 11.84
N THR A 96 -11.32 4.26 11.11
CA THR A 96 -11.68 3.04 10.36
C THR A 96 -12.01 1.91 11.34
N GLU A 97 -13.13 1.25 11.14
CA GLU A 97 -13.53 0.05 11.88
C GLU A 97 -13.42 -1.17 10.94
N ALA A 98 -12.53 -2.10 11.26
CA ALA A 98 -12.27 -3.27 10.42
C ALA A 98 -13.54 -4.13 10.21
N GLY A 99 -13.83 -4.47 8.95
CA GLY A 99 -15.02 -5.24 8.56
C GLY A 99 -16.33 -4.43 8.59
N GLN A 100 -16.25 -3.10 8.74
CA GLN A 100 -17.42 -2.24 8.88
C GLN A 100 -17.39 -1.08 7.89
N THR A 101 -18.58 -0.61 7.52
CA THR A 101 -18.77 0.71 6.92
C THR A 101 -19.46 1.61 7.93
N VAL A 102 -18.79 2.67 8.37
CA VAL A 102 -19.28 3.57 9.41
C VAL A 102 -19.31 5.02 8.91
N VAL A 103 -20.12 5.85 9.54
CA VAL A 103 -20.14 7.29 9.27
C VAL A 103 -19.61 8.03 10.49
N LYS A 104 -18.55 8.79 10.31
CA LYS A 104 -17.93 9.63 11.35
C LYS A 104 -17.76 11.05 10.79
N HIS A 105 -18.21 12.04 11.55
CA HIS A 105 -18.15 13.46 11.14
C HIS A 105 -18.80 13.76 9.78
N GLY A 106 -19.82 12.98 9.40
CA GLY A 106 -20.49 13.10 8.10
C GLY A 106 -19.75 12.45 6.92
N VAL A 107 -18.61 11.80 7.16
CA VAL A 107 -17.79 11.07 6.18
C VAL A 107 -18.03 9.57 6.33
N THR A 108 -18.24 8.87 5.22
CA THR A 108 -18.36 7.40 5.21
C THR A 108 -16.96 6.77 5.16
N LEU A 109 -16.63 5.94 6.15
CA LEU A 109 -15.40 5.17 6.18
C LEU A 109 -15.70 3.70 5.88
N VAL A 110 -15.11 3.19 4.82
CA VAL A 110 -15.24 1.80 4.38
C VAL A 110 -14.00 1.04 4.84
N GLY A 111 -14.15 0.24 5.90
CA GLY A 111 -13.10 -0.60 6.49
C GLY A 111 -13.24 -2.07 6.08
N GLU A 112 -13.72 -2.36 4.87
CA GLU A 112 -13.88 -3.73 4.38
C GLU A 112 -12.56 -4.50 4.38
N THR A 113 -12.56 -5.68 4.99
CA THR A 113 -11.35 -6.50 5.16
C THR A 113 -11.15 -7.54 4.06
N ASN A 114 -12.17 -7.77 3.22
CA ASN A 114 -12.11 -8.73 2.12
C ASN A 114 -12.69 -8.15 0.82
N LEU A 115 -12.15 -7.01 0.39
CA LEU A 115 -12.51 -6.38 -0.87
C LEU A 115 -12.44 -7.32 -2.10
N PRO A 116 -11.43 -8.23 -2.21
CA PRO A 116 -11.39 -9.17 -3.33
C PRO A 116 -12.63 -10.05 -3.45
N ALA A 117 -13.29 -10.40 -2.36
CA ALA A 117 -14.51 -11.19 -2.39
C ALA A 117 -15.70 -10.46 -3.01
N LEU A 118 -15.72 -9.12 -2.96
CA LEU A 118 -16.77 -8.30 -3.56
C LEU A 118 -16.67 -8.23 -5.09
N VAL A 119 -15.49 -8.51 -5.65
CA VAL A 119 -15.19 -8.53 -7.09
C VAL A 119 -14.48 -9.84 -7.46
N ALA A 120 -15.00 -10.96 -6.98
CA ALA A 120 -14.33 -12.26 -6.95
C ALA A 120 -13.81 -12.73 -8.32
N ALA A 121 -14.55 -12.49 -9.39
CA ALA A 121 -14.15 -12.90 -10.75
C ALA A 121 -12.89 -12.18 -11.21
N ASP A 122 -12.87 -10.84 -11.07
CA ASP A 122 -11.74 -10.02 -11.49
C ASP A 122 -10.53 -10.24 -10.57
N ALA A 123 -10.76 -10.30 -9.26
CA ALA A 123 -9.70 -10.58 -8.29
C ALA A 123 -9.03 -11.93 -8.54
N SER A 124 -9.82 -12.99 -8.81
CA SER A 124 -9.31 -14.32 -9.14
C SER A 124 -8.53 -14.33 -10.44
N ALA A 125 -9.02 -13.64 -11.48
CA ALA A 125 -8.32 -13.56 -12.77
C ALA A 125 -6.97 -12.86 -12.65
N LEU A 126 -6.90 -11.75 -11.91
CA LEU A 126 -5.66 -11.00 -11.66
C LEU A 126 -4.67 -11.83 -10.82
N TYR A 127 -5.14 -12.50 -9.77
CA TYR A 127 -4.32 -13.38 -8.94
C TYR A 127 -3.77 -14.56 -9.74
N ALA A 128 -4.62 -15.22 -10.54
CA ALA A 128 -4.20 -16.33 -11.39
C ALA A 128 -3.10 -15.91 -12.38
N ARG A 129 -3.14 -14.68 -12.89
CA ARG A 129 -2.10 -14.15 -13.76
C ARG A 129 -0.76 -14.03 -13.03
N ASN A 130 -0.75 -13.51 -11.81
CA ASN A 130 0.46 -13.42 -11.00
C ASN A 130 1.05 -14.81 -10.70
N VAL A 131 0.19 -15.78 -10.37
CA VAL A 131 0.62 -17.18 -10.17
C VAL A 131 1.20 -17.76 -11.45
N LEU A 132 0.56 -17.54 -12.60
CA LEU A 132 1.07 -18.01 -13.89
C LEU A 132 2.44 -17.38 -14.22
N ASP A 133 2.62 -16.10 -13.96
CA ASP A 133 3.90 -15.43 -14.21
C ASP A 133 5.02 -15.97 -13.29
N PHE A 134 4.70 -16.27 -12.02
CA PHE A 134 5.64 -16.96 -11.12
C PHE A 134 5.97 -18.38 -11.62
N LEU A 135 4.97 -19.14 -12.08
CA LEU A 135 5.19 -20.49 -12.61
C LEU A 135 6.15 -20.51 -13.80
N LYS A 136 6.16 -19.47 -14.64
CA LYS A 136 7.12 -19.35 -15.75
C LYS A 136 8.57 -19.20 -15.28
N LEU A 137 8.81 -18.77 -14.05
CA LEU A 137 10.16 -18.67 -13.48
C LEU A 137 10.65 -20.02 -12.95
N VAL A 138 9.74 -20.90 -12.53
CA VAL A 138 10.07 -22.20 -11.93
C VAL A 138 9.79 -23.42 -12.83
N PHE A 139 9.29 -23.18 -14.04
CA PHE A 139 9.16 -24.22 -15.09
C PHE A 139 9.88 -23.76 -16.34
N ASN A 140 10.75 -24.64 -16.88
CA ASN A 140 11.41 -24.38 -18.15
C ASN A 140 10.45 -24.58 -19.34
N LYS A 141 10.93 -24.32 -20.56
CA LYS A 141 10.14 -24.47 -21.80
C LYS A 141 9.66 -25.91 -22.07
N ASP A 142 10.34 -26.88 -21.51
CA ASP A 142 10.00 -28.33 -21.61
C ASP A 142 9.04 -28.77 -20.51
N GLY A 143 8.55 -27.84 -19.69
CA GLY A 143 7.63 -28.11 -18.59
C GLY A 143 8.31 -28.79 -17.37
N GLN A 144 9.63 -28.79 -17.29
CA GLN A 144 10.36 -29.35 -16.17
C GLN A 144 10.51 -28.31 -15.06
N PHE A 145 10.31 -28.74 -13.81
CA PHE A 145 10.49 -27.90 -12.64
C PHE A 145 11.98 -27.56 -12.44
N HIS A 146 12.26 -26.28 -12.34
CA HIS A 146 13.58 -25.74 -12.14
C HIS A 146 13.54 -24.58 -11.15
N VAL A 147 14.38 -24.63 -10.11
CA VAL A 147 14.52 -23.57 -9.11
C VAL A 147 15.83 -22.84 -9.36
N ASP A 148 15.75 -21.68 -9.99
CA ASP A 148 16.90 -20.81 -10.21
C ASP A 148 17.09 -19.89 -9.01
N LEU A 149 18.18 -20.07 -8.26
CA LEU A 149 18.49 -19.26 -7.07
C LEU A 149 19.19 -17.93 -7.41
N GLU A 150 19.57 -17.72 -8.66
CA GLU A 150 20.07 -16.43 -9.14
C GLU A 150 18.93 -15.46 -9.47
N ASP A 151 17.70 -15.99 -9.67
CA ASP A 151 16.49 -15.17 -9.79
C ASP A 151 16.05 -14.67 -8.42
N ASP A 152 15.99 -13.36 -8.23
CA ASP A 152 15.67 -12.73 -6.96
C ASP A 152 14.24 -13.04 -6.47
N ILE A 153 13.29 -13.24 -7.39
CA ILE A 153 11.89 -13.56 -7.05
C ILE A 153 11.81 -14.99 -6.55
N VAL A 154 12.42 -15.94 -7.28
CA VAL A 154 12.45 -17.35 -6.91
C VAL A 154 13.16 -17.53 -5.57
N LYS A 155 14.31 -16.90 -5.39
CA LYS A 155 15.09 -16.92 -4.15
C LYS A 155 14.28 -16.33 -2.97
N ALA A 156 13.57 -15.23 -3.19
CA ALA A 156 12.76 -14.60 -2.16
C ALA A 156 11.52 -15.43 -1.77
N CYS A 157 10.99 -16.24 -2.68
CA CYS A 157 9.83 -17.11 -2.42
C CYS A 157 10.19 -18.47 -1.83
N LEU A 158 11.45 -18.90 -1.92
CA LEU A 158 11.88 -20.21 -1.46
C LEU A 158 12.00 -20.25 0.06
N MET A 159 11.08 -20.94 0.73
CA MET A 159 11.05 -21.07 2.19
C MET A 159 11.87 -22.25 2.69
N CYS A 160 11.76 -23.40 2.02
CA CYS A 160 12.50 -24.60 2.40
C CYS A 160 12.88 -25.43 1.17
N ARG A 161 13.97 -26.20 1.28
CA ARG A 161 14.45 -27.13 0.26
C ARG A 161 15.12 -28.32 0.94
N ASP A 162 14.84 -29.54 0.45
CA ASP A 162 15.46 -30.79 0.92
C ASP A 162 15.36 -30.96 2.46
N GLY A 163 14.24 -30.54 3.05
CA GLY A 163 14.00 -30.62 4.48
C GLY A 163 14.70 -29.53 5.32
N GLN A 164 15.39 -28.59 4.70
CA GLN A 164 16.04 -27.48 5.37
C GLN A 164 15.21 -26.20 5.21
N LEU A 165 15.02 -25.47 6.32
CA LEU A 165 14.44 -24.12 6.31
C LEU A 165 15.50 -23.13 5.85
N LEU A 166 15.22 -22.41 4.76
CA LEU A 166 16.14 -21.44 4.15
C LEU A 166 15.80 -20.01 4.53
N ARG A 167 14.54 -19.79 4.94
CA ARG A 167 14.03 -18.47 5.33
C ARG A 167 13.02 -18.65 6.47
N ALA A 168 13.20 -17.86 7.54
CA ALA A 168 12.28 -17.76 8.69
C ALA A 168 11.47 -16.47 8.63
#